data_d67c4ede5ef422712d3948f6cefc47d2
#
_entry.id   d67c4ede5ef422712d3948f6cefc47d2
#
_cell.length_a   1.000
_cell.length_b   1.000
_cell.length_c   1.000
_cell.angle_alpha   90.00
_cell.angle_beta   90.00
_cell.angle_gamma   90.00
#
_symmetry.space_group_name_H-M   'P 1'
#
loop_
_entity.id
_entity.type
_entity.pdbx_description
1 polymer ?
#
loop_
_entity_poly.entity_id
_entity_poly.type
_entity_poly.pdbx_seq_one_letter_code
_entity_poly.pdbx_strand_id
1 'polypeptide(L)'
;MSFLQSSTRTHHRWLTRQISSYHPHQPSSSRSIFGLGWPLGKKKPPTGEAMAGRKNAPSPPTRLLESDNLFHPLTSSPIAAMREKAARIRAIARCPVYPDQLVGYDCPECGYPTHSSREAWESDGEKAKYWPRLREANEDEHDLRSQRPMLEFDLPDCQPYEETITLANWDLLLYTRGFRSIDEDRSRRHVSKLLTYPMTIGAILHEFSPYSTRNQRLTLEGYRSLTALRQSLHPPLGTNTAQVLGRTINPIRIFILGARAESSLPPAVWSQLPYLFPSPDVSFQVYFIGPEVILPQQQITGPEGPTESQDVYKRGRPNMSFGVPAFSVPVSPTLTLHMIQGAYREVHGALGPFDPYTDVYFAFSPGFGFPTVPIVPGPGGGAAEKRESQALLDCQSIQLQTNWNQDVKLILEEKCALFGAGFSPADVQRDVDALESVEEIKDQFDWLLNPGENVFASQKWEVAEFDPRVAVKSNYAIWGIRGKRMNHMALAHSH
;
A
#
# COMPACT_ATOMS: atom_id res chain seq x y z
N MET A 1 24.45 17.35 -21.05
CA MET A 1 24.25 16.68 -19.76
C MET A 1 24.03 17.60 -18.55
N SER A 2 24.14 18.92 -18.67
CA SER A 2 23.98 19.86 -17.53
C SER A 2 22.59 20.47 -17.36
N PHE A 3 21.65 20.27 -18.28
CA PHE A 3 20.31 20.83 -18.23
C PHE A 3 19.28 20.00 -17.43
N LEU A 4 19.54 18.71 -17.22
CA LEU A 4 18.63 17.82 -16.46
C LEU A 4 18.81 17.90 -14.94
N GLN A 5 19.97 18.35 -14.46
CA GLN A 5 20.23 18.46 -13.03
C GLN A 5 19.62 19.70 -12.36
N SER A 6 19.32 20.77 -13.12
CA SER A 6 18.72 21.98 -12.54
C SER A 6 17.20 21.86 -12.32
N SER A 7 16.51 21.06 -13.15
CA SER A 7 15.07 20.87 -13.06
C SER A 7 14.67 20.00 -11.85
N THR A 8 15.47 18.98 -11.55
CA THR A 8 15.22 18.08 -10.40
C THR A 8 15.39 18.77 -9.06
N ARG A 9 16.39 19.66 -8.91
CA ARG A 9 16.61 20.39 -7.65
C ARG A 9 15.47 21.39 -7.33
N THR A 10 14.84 21.98 -8.34
CA THR A 10 13.74 22.95 -8.11
C THR A 10 12.44 22.23 -7.71
N HIS A 11 12.16 21.06 -8.28
CA HIS A 11 11.01 20.23 -7.89
C HIS A 11 11.17 19.66 -6.47
N HIS A 12 12.37 19.25 -6.10
CA HIS A 12 12.67 18.73 -4.76
C HIS A 12 12.42 19.77 -3.65
N ARG A 13 12.85 21.00 -3.86
CA ARG A 13 12.62 22.10 -2.92
C ARG A 13 11.13 22.43 -2.74
N TRP A 14 10.35 22.28 -3.79
CA TRP A 14 8.94 22.66 -3.78
C TRP A 14 8.07 21.61 -3.05
N LEU A 15 8.26 20.33 -3.35
CA LEU A 15 7.58 19.23 -2.66
C LEU A 15 7.92 19.19 -1.15
N THR A 16 9.17 19.41 -0.81
CA THR A 16 9.62 19.43 0.59
C THR A 16 8.99 20.59 1.38
N ARG A 17 8.83 21.76 0.75
CA ARG A 17 8.25 22.94 1.39
C ARG A 17 6.74 22.79 1.68
N GLN A 18 6.01 22.07 0.85
CA GLN A 18 4.57 21.88 1.01
C GLN A 18 4.20 20.70 1.93
N ILE A 19 5.05 19.70 2.01
CA ILE A 19 4.83 18.55 2.90
C ILE A 19 5.14 18.94 4.36
N SER A 20 6.04 19.90 4.58
CA SER A 20 6.42 20.41 5.91
C SER A 20 5.29 21.17 6.63
N SER A 21 4.29 21.66 5.91
CA SER A 21 3.13 22.34 6.51
C SER A 21 1.97 21.37 6.87
N TYR A 22 2.15 20.06 6.64
CA TYR A 22 1.15 19.07 7.01
C TYR A 22 1.23 18.76 8.50
N HIS A 23 0.30 19.34 9.28
CA HIS A 23 -0.01 18.87 10.61
C HIS A 23 -0.74 17.53 10.50
N PRO A 24 -0.28 16.47 11.13
CA PRO A 24 -1.17 15.38 11.45
C PRO A 24 -2.14 15.91 12.52
N HIS A 25 -3.32 16.34 12.11
CA HIS A 25 -4.42 16.40 13.06
C HIS A 25 -4.48 15.04 13.75
N GLN A 26 -4.53 15.05 15.09
CA GLN A 26 -4.88 13.86 15.84
C GLN A 26 -6.05 13.16 15.14
N PRO A 27 -6.02 11.86 15.01
CA PRO A 27 -7.03 11.13 14.28
C PRO A 27 -8.37 11.33 14.99
N SER A 28 -9.15 12.29 14.52
CA SER A 28 -10.57 12.16 14.65
C SER A 28 -10.93 10.91 13.84
N SER A 29 -11.13 9.79 14.55
CA SER A 29 -11.55 8.49 14.05
C SER A 29 -11.24 8.33 12.54
N SER A 30 -10.14 7.66 12.21
CA SER A 30 -9.82 7.24 10.86
C SER A 30 -10.96 6.36 10.35
N ARG A 31 -12.02 6.99 9.86
CA ARG A 31 -12.97 6.28 9.01
C ARG A 31 -12.15 5.82 7.83
N SER A 32 -11.97 4.50 7.78
CA SER A 32 -11.42 3.77 6.66
C SER A 32 -11.69 4.52 5.36
N ILE A 33 -10.64 4.80 4.58
CA ILE A 33 -10.76 5.32 3.21
C ILE A 33 -11.69 4.42 2.37
N PHE A 34 -11.91 3.20 2.83
CA PHE A 34 -12.85 2.21 2.33
C PHE A 34 -14.11 2.12 3.20
N GLY A 35 -14.78 3.22 3.49
CA GLY A 35 -16.14 3.22 4.06
C GLY A 35 -17.20 2.71 3.07
N LEU A 36 -16.83 1.86 2.14
CA LEU A 36 -17.69 1.09 1.26
C LEU A 36 -17.95 -0.25 1.95
N GLY A 37 -19.12 -0.40 2.53
CA GLY A 37 -19.65 -1.73 2.83
C GLY A 37 -19.72 -2.52 1.50
N TRP A 38 -18.83 -3.46 1.33
CA TRP A 38 -18.71 -4.29 0.13
C TRP A 38 -19.88 -5.29 0.06
N PRO A 39 -20.71 -5.28 -0.98
CA PRO A 39 -21.65 -6.38 -1.19
C PRO A 39 -20.94 -7.50 -2.00
N LEU A 40 -20.06 -8.26 -1.35
CA LEU A 40 -19.50 -9.48 -1.92
C LEU A 40 -20.38 -10.68 -1.50
N GLY A 41 -21.41 -10.94 -2.24
CA GLY A 41 -22.26 -12.11 -2.04
C GLY A 41 -22.45 -12.90 -3.34
N LYS A 42 -21.71 -14.00 -3.50
CA LYS A 42 -22.01 -15.02 -4.53
C LYS A 42 -23.26 -15.78 -4.14
N LYS A 43 -24.37 -15.62 -4.90
CA LYS A 43 -25.45 -16.61 -4.93
C LYS A 43 -25.19 -17.59 -6.06
N LYS A 44 -24.98 -18.88 -5.73
CA LYS A 44 -25.08 -19.97 -6.69
C LYS A 44 -26.45 -19.90 -7.40
N PRO A 45 -26.55 -20.17 -8.69
CA PRO A 45 -27.85 -20.27 -9.37
C PRO A 45 -28.63 -21.44 -8.77
N PRO A 46 -29.91 -21.28 -8.44
CA PRO A 46 -30.75 -22.36 -7.94
C PRO A 46 -31.07 -23.31 -9.10
N THR A 47 -30.75 -24.59 -8.92
CA THR A 47 -31.39 -25.70 -9.65
C THR A 47 -32.87 -25.68 -9.27
N GLY A 48 -33.72 -25.76 -10.31
CA GLY A 48 -35.15 -25.55 -10.22
C GLY A 48 -35.85 -26.42 -9.21
N GLU A 49 -36.76 -25.78 -8.52
CA GLU A 49 -38.15 -26.18 -8.30
C GLU A 49 -38.87 -25.24 -7.34
N ALA A 50 -40.17 -25.07 -7.57
CA ALA A 50 -41.21 -24.49 -6.73
C ALA A 50 -41.42 -22.97 -6.80
N MET A 51 -42.29 -22.56 -7.70
CA MET A 51 -43.12 -21.36 -7.60
C MET A 51 -44.04 -21.47 -6.38
N ALA A 52 -43.81 -20.63 -5.36
CA ALA A 52 -44.87 -20.05 -4.49
C ALA A 52 -44.27 -19.04 -3.55
N GLY A 53 -44.75 -17.77 -3.64
CA GLY A 53 -44.64 -16.80 -2.53
C GLY A 53 -43.41 -15.88 -2.53
N ARG A 54 -43.15 -15.13 -3.59
CA ARG A 54 -42.26 -13.98 -3.51
C ARG A 54 -42.92 -12.82 -2.80
N LYS A 55 -42.74 -12.72 -1.49
CA LYS A 55 -42.87 -11.45 -0.78
C LYS A 55 -41.63 -10.62 -1.05
N ASN A 56 -41.84 -9.45 -1.67
CA ASN A 56 -40.98 -8.29 -1.79
C ASN A 56 -39.46 -8.50 -1.51
N ALA A 57 -38.72 -8.93 -2.52
CA ALA A 57 -37.29 -8.71 -2.55
C ALA A 57 -37.05 -7.19 -2.56
N PRO A 58 -36.12 -6.64 -1.75
CA PRO A 58 -35.78 -5.22 -1.81
C PRO A 58 -35.35 -4.92 -3.26
N SER A 59 -35.88 -3.83 -3.80
CA SER A 59 -35.47 -3.32 -5.12
C SER A 59 -33.95 -3.19 -5.15
N PRO A 60 -33.28 -3.56 -6.24
CA PRO A 60 -31.83 -3.34 -6.34
C PRO A 60 -31.56 -1.85 -6.07
N PRO A 61 -30.47 -1.53 -5.36
CA PRO A 61 -30.16 -0.12 -5.03
C PRO A 61 -30.13 0.67 -6.34
N THR A 62 -30.86 1.78 -6.35
CA THR A 62 -30.92 2.67 -7.53
C THR A 62 -29.53 3.25 -7.75
N ARG A 63 -28.99 3.01 -8.93
CA ARG A 63 -27.69 3.56 -9.35
C ARG A 63 -27.72 5.08 -9.20
N LEU A 64 -26.69 5.63 -8.55
CA LEU A 64 -26.64 7.06 -8.24
C LEU A 64 -26.08 7.86 -9.40
N LEU A 65 -25.11 7.30 -10.16
CA LEU A 65 -24.49 7.89 -11.33
C LEU A 65 -24.39 6.88 -12.47
N GLU A 66 -24.63 7.34 -13.69
CA GLU A 66 -24.41 6.56 -14.90
C GLU A 66 -22.93 6.61 -15.35
N SER A 67 -22.47 5.60 -16.10
CA SER A 67 -21.06 5.46 -16.51
C SER A 67 -20.58 6.56 -17.46
N ASP A 68 -21.46 7.20 -18.16
CA ASP A 68 -21.20 8.31 -19.06
C ASP A 68 -21.28 9.71 -18.39
N ASN A 69 -21.71 9.75 -17.12
CA ASN A 69 -21.86 10.97 -16.32
C ASN A 69 -21.14 10.86 -14.96
N LEU A 70 -19.84 10.60 -14.98
CA LEU A 70 -19.04 10.46 -13.77
C LEU A 70 -18.26 11.71 -13.39
N PHE A 71 -18.07 12.63 -14.34
CA PHE A 71 -17.36 13.87 -14.08
C PHE A 71 -18.28 14.90 -13.43
N HIS A 72 -17.97 15.28 -12.18
CA HIS A 72 -18.65 16.35 -11.45
C HIS A 72 -17.64 17.21 -10.70
N PRO A 73 -17.79 18.55 -10.67
CA PRO A 73 -17.03 19.36 -9.74
C PRO A 73 -17.27 18.87 -8.31
N LEU A 74 -16.21 18.74 -7.51
CA LEU A 74 -16.32 18.13 -6.18
C LEU A 74 -17.29 18.89 -5.27
N THR A 75 -17.32 20.21 -5.36
CA THR A 75 -18.19 21.06 -4.51
C THR A 75 -19.67 20.92 -4.83
N SER A 76 -20.04 20.61 -6.06
CA SER A 76 -21.41 20.40 -6.53
C SER A 76 -21.72 18.92 -6.81
N SER A 77 -20.84 18.00 -6.41
CA SER A 77 -21.04 16.58 -6.62
C SER A 77 -22.36 16.09 -5.99
N PRO A 78 -23.12 15.21 -6.65
CA PRO A 78 -24.29 14.57 -6.06
C PRO A 78 -23.88 13.67 -4.85
N ILE A 79 -22.62 13.26 -4.75
CA ILE A 79 -22.12 12.39 -3.68
C ILE A 79 -21.61 13.22 -2.50
N ALA A 80 -22.22 13.03 -1.33
CA ALA A 80 -21.88 13.79 -0.12
C ALA A 80 -20.39 13.70 0.24
N ALA A 81 -19.80 12.50 0.20
CA ALA A 81 -18.39 12.30 0.51
C ALA A 81 -17.44 13.10 -0.39
N MET A 82 -17.83 13.37 -1.64
CA MET A 82 -17.03 14.19 -2.55
C MET A 82 -17.11 15.67 -2.18
N ARG A 83 -18.29 16.15 -1.77
CA ARG A 83 -18.46 17.53 -1.25
C ARG A 83 -17.67 17.74 0.05
N GLU A 84 -17.67 16.74 0.95
CA GLU A 84 -16.87 16.79 2.16
C GLU A 84 -15.36 16.82 1.85
N LYS A 85 -14.90 16.04 0.86
CA LYS A 85 -13.51 16.09 0.38
C LYS A 85 -13.17 17.49 -0.15
N ALA A 86 -14.05 18.09 -0.96
CA ALA A 86 -13.87 19.46 -1.44
C ALA A 86 -13.75 20.48 -0.28
N ALA A 87 -14.60 20.33 0.75
CA ALA A 87 -14.55 21.21 1.92
C ALA A 87 -13.22 21.09 2.69
N ARG A 88 -12.70 19.87 2.86
CA ARG A 88 -11.38 19.66 3.49
C ARG A 88 -10.26 20.29 2.66
N ILE A 89 -10.25 20.07 1.34
CA ILE A 89 -9.26 20.69 0.44
C ILE A 89 -9.30 22.22 0.55
N ARG A 90 -10.49 22.83 0.50
CA ARG A 90 -10.64 24.28 0.62
C ARG A 90 -10.18 24.85 1.97
N ALA A 91 -10.22 24.05 3.00
CA ALA A 91 -9.80 24.47 4.34
C ALA A 91 -8.27 24.53 4.50
N ILE A 92 -7.51 23.77 3.72
CA ILE A 92 -6.06 23.62 3.93
C ILE A 92 -5.18 23.91 2.72
N ALA A 93 -5.69 23.66 1.48
CA ALA A 93 -4.87 23.79 0.29
C ALA A 93 -4.68 25.25 -0.12
N ARG A 94 -3.48 25.56 -0.62
CA ARG A 94 -3.09 26.90 -1.04
C ARG A 94 -3.09 27.06 -2.55
N CYS A 95 -3.46 28.25 -3.04
CA CYS A 95 -3.43 28.57 -4.44
C CYS A 95 -1.99 28.54 -4.99
N PRO A 96 -1.73 27.89 -6.15
CA PRO A 96 -0.38 27.85 -6.73
C PRO A 96 0.13 29.20 -7.20
N VAL A 97 -0.78 30.09 -7.62
CA VAL A 97 -0.46 31.42 -8.13
C VAL A 97 -0.37 32.45 -7.00
N TYR A 98 -1.25 32.34 -6.01
CA TYR A 98 -1.31 33.20 -4.83
C TYR A 98 -1.19 32.37 -3.55
N PRO A 99 0.05 32.03 -3.12
CA PRO A 99 0.27 31.09 -2.00
C PRO A 99 -0.33 31.51 -0.65
N ASP A 100 -0.59 32.78 -0.46
CA ASP A 100 -1.24 33.32 0.74
C ASP A 100 -2.75 33.08 0.79
N GLN A 101 -3.36 32.70 -0.34
CA GLN A 101 -4.80 32.47 -0.47
C GLN A 101 -5.11 30.97 -0.47
N LEU A 102 -6.22 30.60 0.17
CA LEU A 102 -6.79 29.26 0.07
C LEU A 102 -7.44 29.04 -1.30
N VAL A 103 -7.49 27.77 -1.73
CA VAL A 103 -8.20 27.40 -2.94
C VAL A 103 -9.71 27.53 -2.73
N GLY A 104 -10.41 28.05 -3.72
CA GLY A 104 -11.87 28.26 -3.69
C GLY A 104 -12.57 27.99 -5.02
N TYR A 105 -11.81 28.03 -6.10
CA TYR A 105 -12.31 27.88 -7.46
C TYR A 105 -12.12 26.43 -7.94
N ASP A 106 -13.21 25.82 -8.37
CA ASP A 106 -13.19 24.48 -8.97
C ASP A 106 -12.68 24.57 -10.39
N CYS A 107 -11.62 23.84 -10.69
CA CYS A 107 -11.09 23.73 -12.04
C CYS A 107 -12.15 23.11 -12.98
N PRO A 108 -12.52 23.77 -14.09
CA PRO A 108 -13.52 23.22 -15.01
C PRO A 108 -13.07 21.95 -15.72
N GLU A 109 -11.76 21.73 -15.83
CA GLU A 109 -11.18 20.56 -16.50
C GLU A 109 -11.12 19.31 -15.59
N CYS A 110 -10.86 19.49 -14.29
CA CYS A 110 -10.68 18.36 -13.40
C CYS A 110 -11.70 18.28 -12.24
N GLY A 111 -12.46 19.34 -11.99
CA GLY A 111 -13.48 19.38 -10.96
C GLY A 111 -12.97 19.53 -9.52
N TYR A 112 -11.66 19.61 -9.31
CA TYR A 112 -11.07 19.87 -7.99
C TYR A 112 -10.94 21.37 -7.72
N PRO A 113 -11.10 21.81 -6.45
CA PRO A 113 -10.72 23.18 -6.06
C PRO A 113 -9.19 23.28 -6.06
N THR A 114 -8.63 23.97 -7.07
CA THR A 114 -7.18 24.06 -7.31
C THR A 114 -6.63 25.47 -7.18
N HIS A 115 -7.46 26.50 -7.32
CA HIS A 115 -7.05 27.92 -7.32
C HIS A 115 -7.94 28.76 -6.42
N SER A 116 -7.48 29.95 -6.05
CA SER A 116 -8.27 30.88 -5.26
C SER A 116 -9.39 31.53 -6.06
N SER A 117 -9.18 31.79 -7.37
CA SER A 117 -10.13 32.41 -8.27
C SER A 117 -10.01 31.90 -9.72
N ARG A 118 -10.94 32.32 -10.59
CA ARG A 118 -10.89 32.01 -12.01
C ARG A 118 -9.67 32.65 -12.68
N GLU A 119 -9.36 33.90 -12.34
CA GLU A 119 -8.22 34.64 -12.89
C GLU A 119 -6.91 33.94 -12.53
N ALA A 120 -6.78 33.43 -11.30
CA ALA A 120 -5.63 32.65 -10.85
C ALA A 120 -5.52 31.36 -11.69
N TRP A 121 -6.64 30.67 -11.96
CA TRP A 121 -6.64 29.47 -12.78
C TRP A 121 -6.28 29.78 -14.25
N GLU A 122 -6.78 30.86 -14.81
CA GLU A 122 -6.47 31.26 -16.20
C GLU A 122 -4.98 31.60 -16.35
N SER A 123 -4.37 32.23 -15.36
CA SER A 123 -2.96 32.63 -15.34
C SER A 123 -1.96 31.50 -15.05
N ASP A 124 -2.41 30.35 -14.55
CA ASP A 124 -1.51 29.21 -14.27
C ASP A 124 -1.06 28.52 -15.57
N GLY A 125 0.19 28.74 -15.98
CA GLY A 125 0.82 28.09 -17.13
C GLY A 125 1.11 26.60 -16.94
N GLU A 126 1.11 26.11 -15.69
CA GLU A 126 1.46 24.73 -15.36
C GLU A 126 0.23 23.79 -15.28
N LYS A 127 -0.98 24.32 -15.35
CA LYS A 127 -2.22 23.54 -15.15
C LYS A 127 -2.35 22.34 -16.07
N ALA A 128 -1.86 22.40 -17.29
CA ALA A 128 -1.88 21.29 -18.25
C ALA A 128 -1.06 20.06 -17.78
N LYS A 129 -0.11 20.23 -16.85
CA LYS A 129 0.74 19.15 -16.35
C LYS A 129 0.04 18.26 -15.31
N TYR A 130 -1.02 18.74 -14.65
CA TYR A 130 -1.66 18.01 -13.56
C TYR A 130 -3.17 17.77 -13.76
N TRP A 131 -3.93 18.62 -14.42
CA TRP A 131 -5.39 18.46 -14.51
C TRP A 131 -5.84 17.12 -15.14
N PRO A 132 -5.12 16.50 -16.13
CA PRO A 132 -5.60 15.22 -16.68
C PRO A 132 -5.64 14.11 -15.65
N ARG A 133 -4.61 14.04 -14.77
CA ARG A 133 -4.55 13.05 -13.67
C ARG A 133 -5.64 13.31 -12.63
N LEU A 134 -5.92 14.57 -12.34
CA LEU A 134 -6.98 14.95 -11.40
C LEU A 134 -8.37 14.62 -11.97
N ARG A 135 -8.56 14.81 -13.26
CA ARG A 135 -9.82 14.42 -13.92
C ARG A 135 -10.03 12.90 -13.84
N GLU A 136 -9.05 12.14 -14.18
CA GLU A 136 -9.09 10.68 -14.04
C GLU A 136 -9.40 10.28 -12.59
N ALA A 137 -8.72 10.88 -11.61
CA ALA A 137 -8.99 10.63 -10.19
C ALA A 137 -10.41 11.02 -9.78
N ASN A 138 -10.95 12.13 -10.32
CA ASN A 138 -12.32 12.58 -10.07
C ASN A 138 -13.32 11.54 -10.56
N GLU A 139 -13.21 11.13 -11.81
CA GLU A 139 -14.10 10.14 -12.42
C GLU A 139 -14.02 8.78 -11.71
N ASP A 140 -12.83 8.33 -11.34
CA ASP A 140 -12.62 7.10 -10.57
C ASP A 140 -13.28 7.15 -9.18
N GLU A 141 -13.15 8.29 -8.47
CA GLU A 141 -13.76 8.47 -7.16
C GLU A 141 -15.29 8.52 -7.22
N HIS A 142 -15.87 9.13 -8.27
CA HIS A 142 -17.30 9.14 -8.50
C HIS A 142 -17.81 7.75 -8.89
N ASP A 143 -17.09 7.02 -9.73
CA ASP A 143 -17.46 5.67 -10.15
C ASP A 143 -17.50 4.69 -8.95
N LEU A 144 -16.48 4.71 -8.09
CA LEU A 144 -16.44 3.89 -6.86
C LEU A 144 -17.62 4.15 -5.92
N ARG A 145 -18.29 5.31 -6.02
CA ARG A 145 -19.42 5.71 -5.19
C ARG A 145 -20.75 5.81 -5.97
N SER A 146 -20.74 5.40 -7.23
CA SER A 146 -21.91 5.45 -8.12
C SER A 146 -23.02 4.46 -7.74
N GLN A 147 -22.75 3.53 -6.83
CA GLN A 147 -23.61 2.39 -6.47
C GLN A 147 -23.85 1.40 -7.64
N ARG A 148 -23.01 1.44 -8.67
CA ARG A 148 -23.02 0.37 -9.67
C ARG A 148 -22.47 -0.94 -9.10
N PRO A 149 -22.89 -2.09 -9.63
CA PRO A 149 -22.22 -3.35 -9.34
C PRO A 149 -20.76 -3.30 -9.83
N MET A 150 -19.81 -3.47 -8.90
CA MET A 150 -18.37 -3.49 -9.20
C MET A 150 -17.93 -4.93 -9.49
N LEU A 151 -18.26 -5.43 -10.68
CA LEU A 151 -17.96 -6.82 -11.07
C LEU A 151 -16.46 -7.11 -11.15
N GLU A 152 -15.65 -6.07 -11.36
CA GLU A 152 -14.19 -6.15 -11.33
C GLU A 152 -13.64 -6.54 -9.94
N PHE A 153 -14.43 -6.41 -8.89
CA PHE A 153 -14.07 -6.86 -7.55
C PHE A 153 -14.55 -8.28 -7.21
N ASP A 154 -15.16 -8.96 -8.17
CA ASP A 154 -15.41 -10.41 -8.08
C ASP A 154 -14.09 -11.16 -8.37
N LEU A 155 -13.26 -11.25 -7.32
CA LEU A 155 -11.89 -11.77 -7.41
C LEU A 155 -11.91 -13.26 -7.77
N PRO A 156 -11.01 -13.73 -8.68
CA PRO A 156 -10.96 -15.13 -9.07
C PRO A 156 -10.48 -16.02 -7.92
N ASP A 157 -10.99 -17.24 -7.92
CA ASP A 157 -10.53 -18.31 -7.03
C ASP A 157 -9.16 -18.88 -7.44
N CYS A 158 -8.66 -19.87 -6.69
CA CYS A 158 -7.44 -20.60 -7.02
C CYS A 158 -7.59 -21.30 -8.38
N GLN A 159 -6.57 -21.18 -9.23
CA GLN A 159 -6.50 -21.85 -10.52
C GLN A 159 -5.90 -23.26 -10.39
N PRO A 160 -6.22 -24.16 -11.34
CA PRO A 160 -5.49 -25.41 -11.50
C PRO A 160 -3.98 -25.15 -11.69
N TYR A 161 -3.17 -26.08 -11.20
CA TYR A 161 -1.70 -25.95 -11.25
C TYR A 161 -1.16 -25.84 -12.70
N GLU A 162 -1.85 -26.44 -13.65
CA GLU A 162 -1.45 -26.46 -15.07
C GLU A 162 -1.63 -25.11 -15.76
N GLU A 163 -2.40 -24.20 -15.17
CA GLU A 163 -2.62 -22.87 -15.73
C GLU A 163 -1.51 -21.93 -15.32
N THR A 164 -0.77 -21.42 -16.30
CA THR A 164 0.36 -20.54 -16.08
C THR A 164 -0.10 -19.12 -15.72
N ILE A 165 0.35 -18.61 -14.58
CA ILE A 165 0.15 -17.22 -14.17
C ILE A 165 1.36 -16.39 -14.60
N THR A 166 1.11 -15.23 -15.23
CA THR A 166 2.17 -14.33 -15.68
C THR A 166 2.24 -13.08 -14.83
N LEU A 167 3.40 -12.86 -14.22
CA LEU A 167 3.69 -11.68 -13.38
C LEU A 167 4.47 -10.58 -14.12
N ALA A 168 4.37 -10.48 -15.44
CA ALA A 168 5.12 -9.51 -16.22
C ALA A 168 4.58 -8.08 -16.07
N ASN A 169 3.27 -7.92 -16.01
CA ASN A 169 2.56 -6.64 -15.79
C ASN A 169 1.10 -6.90 -15.39
N TRP A 170 0.35 -5.81 -15.10
CA TRP A 170 -1.06 -5.90 -14.73
C TRP A 170 -1.93 -6.58 -15.79
N ASP A 171 -1.79 -6.22 -17.05
CA ASP A 171 -2.66 -6.73 -18.12
C ASP A 171 -2.54 -8.26 -18.26
N LEU A 172 -1.31 -8.76 -18.27
CA LEU A 172 -1.04 -10.19 -18.35
C LEU A 172 -1.44 -10.93 -17.08
N LEU A 173 -1.25 -10.33 -15.90
CA LEU A 173 -1.71 -10.91 -14.64
C LEU A 173 -3.24 -11.04 -14.63
N LEU A 174 -3.96 -9.96 -14.92
CA LEU A 174 -5.42 -9.94 -14.90
C LEU A 174 -6.00 -10.91 -15.92
N TYR A 175 -5.41 -10.99 -17.12
CA TYR A 175 -5.79 -11.93 -18.16
C TYR A 175 -5.55 -13.39 -17.73
N THR A 176 -4.33 -13.73 -17.30
CA THR A 176 -3.95 -15.10 -16.94
C THR A 176 -4.63 -15.59 -15.66
N ARG A 177 -5.06 -14.67 -14.78
CA ARG A 177 -5.85 -14.97 -13.59
C ARG A 177 -7.37 -15.01 -13.85
N GLY A 178 -7.82 -14.70 -15.08
CA GLY A 178 -9.23 -14.75 -15.44
C GLY A 178 -10.11 -13.75 -14.69
N PHE A 179 -9.60 -12.54 -14.44
CA PHE A 179 -10.40 -11.46 -13.86
C PHE A 179 -11.55 -11.08 -14.79
N ARG A 180 -12.69 -10.73 -14.20
CA ARG A 180 -13.90 -10.34 -14.95
C ARG A 180 -14.02 -8.83 -15.02
N SER A 181 -14.70 -8.36 -16.07
CA SER A 181 -15.08 -6.92 -16.19
C SER A 181 -13.92 -5.94 -16.06
N ILE A 182 -12.77 -6.29 -16.65
CA ILE A 182 -11.55 -5.46 -16.71
C ILE A 182 -11.31 -4.87 -18.11
N ASP A 183 -12.35 -4.81 -18.93
CA ASP A 183 -12.24 -4.35 -20.33
C ASP A 183 -12.02 -2.84 -20.42
N GLU A 184 -12.41 -2.10 -19.37
CA GLU A 184 -12.21 -0.67 -19.27
C GLU A 184 -10.97 -0.35 -18.40
N ASP A 185 -10.22 0.70 -18.79
CA ASP A 185 -9.06 1.19 -18.02
C ASP A 185 -9.43 1.55 -16.58
N ARG A 186 -10.64 2.07 -16.35
CA ARG A 186 -11.15 2.43 -15.02
C ARG A 186 -11.27 1.19 -14.13
N SER A 187 -11.88 0.11 -14.60
CA SER A 187 -11.99 -1.15 -13.85
C SER A 187 -10.61 -1.72 -13.53
N ARG A 188 -9.65 -1.64 -14.47
CA ARG A 188 -8.25 -2.03 -14.22
C ARG A 188 -7.60 -1.16 -13.14
N ARG A 189 -7.81 0.15 -13.17
CA ARG A 189 -7.29 1.05 -12.11
C ARG A 189 -7.86 0.69 -10.74
N HIS A 190 -9.16 0.40 -10.64
CA HIS A 190 -9.80 -0.02 -9.39
C HIS A 190 -9.20 -1.31 -8.85
N VAL A 191 -9.09 -2.34 -9.68
CA VAL A 191 -8.52 -3.64 -9.29
C VAL A 191 -7.05 -3.50 -8.92
N SER A 192 -6.26 -2.74 -9.70
CA SER A 192 -4.85 -2.52 -9.40
C SER A 192 -4.64 -1.85 -8.04
N LYS A 193 -5.50 -0.89 -7.68
CA LYS A 193 -5.47 -0.25 -6.35
C LYS A 193 -5.80 -1.24 -5.23
N LEU A 194 -6.74 -2.13 -5.46
CA LEU A 194 -7.16 -3.14 -4.47
C LEU A 194 -6.05 -4.17 -4.24
N LEU A 195 -5.40 -4.61 -5.31
CA LEU A 195 -4.46 -5.74 -5.28
C LEU A 195 -2.99 -5.34 -5.21
N THR A 196 -2.64 -4.06 -5.25
CA THR A 196 -1.22 -3.63 -5.32
C THR A 196 -0.35 -4.24 -4.21
N TYR A 197 -0.88 -4.41 -2.99
CA TYR A 197 -0.10 -4.96 -1.87
C TYR A 197 0.23 -6.45 -2.05
N PRO A 198 -0.74 -7.37 -2.16
CA PRO A 198 -0.41 -8.79 -2.35
C PRO A 198 0.31 -9.06 -3.67
N MET A 199 0.03 -8.30 -4.74
CA MET A 199 0.71 -8.49 -6.03
C MET A 199 2.16 -7.98 -6.01
N THR A 200 2.45 -6.91 -5.29
CA THR A 200 3.84 -6.44 -5.06
C THR A 200 4.64 -7.51 -4.32
N ILE A 201 4.07 -8.10 -3.26
CA ILE A 201 4.71 -9.19 -2.52
C ILE A 201 4.92 -10.39 -3.45
N GLY A 202 3.87 -10.81 -4.15
CA GLY A 202 3.93 -11.93 -5.09
C GLY A 202 4.98 -11.74 -6.18
N ALA A 203 5.06 -10.56 -6.79
CA ALA A 203 6.05 -10.23 -7.81
C ALA A 203 7.49 -10.36 -7.35
N ILE A 204 7.77 -10.09 -6.07
CA ILE A 204 9.11 -10.26 -5.51
C ILE A 204 9.40 -11.72 -5.21
N LEU A 205 8.44 -12.43 -4.61
CA LEU A 205 8.64 -13.76 -4.07
C LEU A 205 8.53 -14.88 -5.13
N HIS A 206 7.79 -14.66 -6.21
CA HIS A 206 7.56 -15.67 -7.25
C HIS A 206 8.81 -15.95 -8.08
N GLU A 207 8.99 -17.20 -8.52
CA GLU A 207 10.15 -17.59 -9.35
C GLU A 207 10.17 -16.86 -10.70
N PHE A 208 9.00 -16.59 -11.30
CA PHE A 208 8.85 -15.80 -12.54
C PHE A 208 8.72 -14.30 -12.26
N SER A 209 9.46 -13.81 -11.29
CA SER A 209 9.52 -12.39 -10.93
C SER A 209 9.90 -11.50 -12.12
N PRO A 210 9.25 -10.34 -12.31
CA PRO A 210 9.66 -9.35 -13.31
C PRO A 210 11.00 -8.68 -12.97
N TYR A 211 11.46 -8.82 -11.73
CA TYR A 211 12.73 -8.26 -11.28
C TYR A 211 13.87 -9.26 -11.49
N SER A 212 14.85 -8.86 -12.26
CA SER A 212 15.97 -9.72 -12.64
C SER A 212 17.30 -8.96 -12.62
N THR A 213 18.41 -9.70 -12.65
CA THR A 213 19.75 -9.11 -12.83
C THR A 213 19.95 -8.54 -14.22
N ARG A 214 19.21 -9.04 -15.24
CA ARG A 214 19.30 -8.55 -16.63
C ARG A 214 18.78 -7.12 -16.77
N ASN A 215 17.70 -6.77 -16.07
CA ASN A 215 17.16 -5.41 -16.07
C ASN A 215 17.76 -4.54 -14.95
N GLN A 216 18.83 -5.00 -14.31
CA GLN A 216 19.56 -4.31 -13.24
C GLN A 216 18.69 -3.93 -12.02
N ARG A 217 17.48 -4.48 -11.93
CA ARG A 217 16.62 -4.26 -10.77
C ARG A 217 17.05 -5.15 -9.59
N LEU A 218 17.35 -6.41 -9.85
CA LEU A 218 17.84 -7.34 -8.84
C LEU A 218 19.37 -7.31 -8.82
N THR A 219 19.96 -7.14 -7.64
CA THR A 219 21.42 -7.25 -7.44
C THR A 219 21.85 -8.72 -7.42
N LEU A 220 23.15 -9.00 -7.47
CA LEU A 220 23.65 -10.37 -7.30
C LEU A 220 23.33 -10.93 -5.92
N GLU A 221 23.42 -10.09 -4.89
CA GLU A 221 23.06 -10.50 -3.53
C GLU A 221 21.54 -10.71 -3.38
N GLY A 222 20.74 -9.86 -4.03
CA GLY A 222 19.29 -10.05 -4.14
C GLY A 222 18.93 -11.36 -4.83
N TYR A 223 19.60 -11.69 -5.93
CA TYR A 223 19.41 -12.97 -6.60
C TYR A 223 19.69 -14.15 -5.67
N ARG A 224 20.83 -14.16 -4.97
CA ARG A 224 21.19 -15.22 -4.02
C ARG A 224 20.19 -15.37 -2.89
N SER A 225 19.77 -14.25 -2.30
CA SER A 225 18.84 -14.22 -1.16
C SER A 225 17.44 -14.69 -1.56
N LEU A 226 16.91 -14.17 -2.66
CA LEU A 226 15.59 -14.54 -3.13
C LEU A 226 15.53 -15.95 -3.73
N THR A 227 16.62 -16.46 -4.29
CA THR A 227 16.65 -17.83 -4.79
C THR A 227 16.35 -18.84 -3.67
N ALA A 228 16.98 -18.67 -2.51
CA ALA A 228 16.75 -19.57 -1.37
C ALA A 228 15.29 -19.50 -0.89
N LEU A 229 14.73 -18.29 -0.74
CA LEU A 229 13.34 -18.09 -0.34
C LEU A 229 12.36 -18.64 -1.40
N ARG A 230 12.64 -18.43 -2.70
CA ARG A 230 11.82 -18.94 -3.81
C ARG A 230 11.84 -20.47 -3.89
N GLN A 231 12.93 -21.13 -3.54
CA GLN A 231 12.97 -22.59 -3.45
C GLN A 231 12.00 -23.14 -2.40
N SER A 232 11.84 -22.43 -1.28
CA SER A 232 10.85 -22.80 -0.26
C SER A 232 9.41 -22.61 -0.74
N LEU A 233 9.19 -21.65 -1.62
CA LEU A 233 7.88 -21.30 -2.20
C LEU A 233 7.48 -22.19 -3.40
N HIS A 234 8.47 -22.76 -4.09
CA HIS A 234 8.25 -23.57 -5.29
C HIS A 234 8.93 -24.94 -5.13
N PRO A 235 8.45 -25.79 -4.20
CA PRO A 235 9.02 -27.12 -4.03
C PRO A 235 8.85 -27.95 -5.30
N PRO A 236 9.85 -28.78 -5.67
CA PRO A 236 9.75 -29.63 -6.87
C PRO A 236 8.52 -30.54 -6.83
N LEU A 237 7.84 -30.65 -7.96
CA LEU A 237 6.67 -31.52 -8.12
C LEU A 237 6.99 -32.99 -7.80
N GLY A 238 6.07 -33.66 -7.13
CA GLY A 238 6.18 -35.09 -6.81
C GLY A 238 7.09 -35.42 -5.62
N THR A 239 7.73 -34.42 -5.02
CA THR A 239 8.36 -34.59 -3.70
C THR A 239 7.30 -34.33 -2.64
N ASN A 240 6.83 -35.37 -1.97
CA ASN A 240 6.24 -35.22 -0.63
C ASN A 240 7.35 -34.69 0.28
N THR A 241 7.59 -33.39 0.21
CA THR A 241 8.74 -32.73 0.88
C THR A 241 8.68 -32.97 2.39
N ALA A 242 7.48 -33.04 2.95
CA ALA A 242 7.26 -33.42 4.35
C ALA A 242 7.67 -34.87 4.64
N GLN A 243 7.44 -35.81 3.72
CA GLN A 243 7.83 -37.22 3.88
C GLN A 243 9.31 -37.46 3.58
N VAL A 244 9.89 -36.76 2.59
CA VAL A 244 11.31 -36.94 2.20
C VAL A 244 12.26 -36.29 3.21
N LEU A 245 11.88 -35.17 3.84
CA LEU A 245 12.73 -34.46 4.76
C LEU A 245 12.41 -34.75 6.23
N GLY A 246 11.29 -35.44 6.53
CA GLY A 246 10.85 -35.67 7.94
C GLY A 246 10.64 -34.36 8.71
N ARG A 247 10.50 -33.24 8.00
CA ARG A 247 10.36 -31.90 8.57
C ARG A 247 8.98 -31.35 8.23
N THR A 248 8.34 -30.77 9.23
CA THR A 248 7.20 -29.87 9.02
C THR A 248 7.69 -28.68 8.21
N ILE A 249 7.04 -28.40 7.07
CA ILE A 249 7.37 -27.22 6.28
C ILE A 249 6.94 -26.00 7.08
N ASN A 250 7.89 -25.14 7.42
CA ASN A 250 7.60 -23.90 8.12
C ASN A 250 6.76 -22.98 7.19
N PRO A 251 5.73 -22.31 7.71
CA PRO A 251 5.01 -21.33 6.93
C PRO A 251 5.93 -20.19 6.51
N ILE A 252 5.67 -19.63 5.34
CA ILE A 252 6.29 -18.37 4.92
C ILE A 252 5.66 -17.25 5.73
N ARG A 253 6.48 -16.54 6.51
CA ARG A 253 6.03 -15.43 7.34
C ARG A 253 6.33 -14.11 6.62
N ILE A 254 5.30 -13.31 6.41
CA ILE A 254 5.37 -12.01 5.76
C ILE A 254 5.00 -10.95 6.79
N PHE A 255 5.98 -10.13 7.16
CA PHE A 255 5.79 -9.05 8.14
C PHE A 255 5.58 -7.73 7.41
N ILE A 256 4.39 -7.14 7.51
CA ILE A 256 4.05 -5.85 6.94
C ILE A 256 4.14 -4.81 8.04
N LEU A 257 5.18 -3.98 7.97
CA LEU A 257 5.55 -3.03 9.00
C LEU A 257 4.91 -1.66 8.77
N GLY A 258 4.51 -1.00 9.85
CA GLY A 258 3.78 0.27 9.78
C GLY A 258 2.43 0.12 9.08
N ALA A 259 1.81 -1.05 9.21
CA ALA A 259 0.59 -1.42 8.52
C ALA A 259 -0.56 -0.45 8.86
N ARG A 260 -1.32 -0.06 7.83
CA ARG A 260 -2.46 0.87 7.90
C ARG A 260 -3.63 0.34 7.07
N ALA A 261 -3.87 0.96 5.90
CA ALA A 261 -4.96 0.62 5.00
C ALA A 261 -4.92 -0.84 4.51
N GLU A 262 -3.74 -1.40 4.30
CA GLU A 262 -3.53 -2.78 3.88
C GLU A 262 -4.05 -3.79 4.90
N SER A 263 -4.01 -3.47 6.21
CA SER A 263 -4.54 -4.33 7.26
C SER A 263 -6.06 -4.41 7.28
N SER A 264 -6.75 -3.44 6.66
CA SER A 264 -8.20 -3.36 6.57
C SER A 264 -8.78 -3.91 5.26
N LEU A 265 -7.93 -4.39 4.35
CA LEU A 265 -8.38 -5.00 3.11
C LEU A 265 -9.15 -6.31 3.37
N PRO A 266 -10.17 -6.62 2.56
CA PRO A 266 -10.90 -7.88 2.69
C PRO A 266 -9.99 -9.10 2.62
N PRO A 267 -10.24 -10.17 3.40
CA PRO A 267 -9.43 -11.40 3.36
C PRO A 267 -9.30 -12.01 1.96
N ALA A 268 -10.32 -11.87 1.10
CA ALA A 268 -10.28 -12.33 -0.29
C ALA A 268 -9.18 -11.66 -1.13
N VAL A 269 -8.82 -10.41 -0.81
CA VAL A 269 -7.71 -9.70 -1.45
C VAL A 269 -6.38 -10.37 -1.09
N TRP A 270 -6.20 -10.70 0.18
CA TRP A 270 -5.00 -11.39 0.64
C TRP A 270 -4.94 -12.84 0.17
N SER A 271 -6.09 -13.50 -0.06
CA SER A 271 -6.14 -14.85 -0.67
C SER A 271 -5.55 -14.89 -2.08
N GLN A 272 -5.50 -13.74 -2.79
CA GLN A 272 -4.85 -13.68 -4.09
C GLN A 272 -3.34 -13.93 -4.04
N LEU A 273 -2.70 -13.73 -2.87
CA LEU A 273 -1.27 -14.00 -2.71
C LEU A 273 -0.94 -15.51 -2.74
N PRO A 274 -1.50 -16.38 -1.87
CA PRO A 274 -1.24 -17.82 -1.96
C PRO A 274 -1.69 -18.44 -3.30
N TYR A 275 -2.67 -17.87 -3.97
CA TYR A 275 -3.10 -18.37 -5.29
C TYR A 275 -2.04 -18.19 -6.40
N LEU A 276 -1.02 -17.38 -6.19
CA LEU A 276 0.15 -17.31 -7.06
C LEU A 276 1.10 -18.50 -6.88
N PHE A 277 0.98 -19.24 -5.77
CA PHE A 277 1.86 -20.33 -5.36
C PHE A 277 1.03 -21.62 -5.20
N PRO A 278 0.75 -22.33 -6.28
CA PRO A 278 -0.27 -23.38 -6.29
C PRO A 278 0.11 -24.67 -5.54
N SER A 279 1.27 -24.72 -4.87
CA SER A 279 1.65 -25.86 -4.06
C SER A 279 0.81 -25.94 -2.78
N PRO A 280 0.12 -27.05 -2.50
CA PRO A 280 -0.66 -27.22 -1.27
C PRO A 280 0.21 -27.29 -0.01
N ASP A 281 1.51 -27.54 -0.16
CA ASP A 281 2.46 -27.65 0.94
C ASP A 281 2.95 -26.26 1.42
N VAL A 282 2.68 -25.20 0.65
CA VAL A 282 3.10 -23.83 0.99
C VAL A 282 1.97 -23.12 1.72
N SER A 283 2.25 -22.66 2.93
CA SER A 283 1.33 -21.83 3.70
C SER A 283 1.95 -20.49 4.06
N PHE A 284 1.09 -19.48 4.21
CA PHE A 284 1.47 -18.10 4.49
C PHE A 284 0.89 -17.63 5.81
N GLN A 285 1.70 -16.93 6.57
CA GLN A 285 1.29 -16.15 7.73
C GLN A 285 1.64 -14.68 7.46
N VAL A 286 0.64 -13.83 7.33
CA VAL A 286 0.82 -12.40 7.08
C VAL A 286 0.57 -11.65 8.38
N TYR A 287 1.59 -10.92 8.82
CA TYR A 287 1.58 -10.14 10.06
C TYR A 287 1.50 -8.65 9.71
N PHE A 288 0.38 -8.02 10.00
CA PHE A 288 0.22 -6.58 9.93
C PHE A 288 0.63 -5.98 11.27
N ILE A 289 1.73 -5.25 11.29
CA ILE A 289 2.31 -4.70 12.52
C ILE A 289 2.37 -3.18 12.40
N GLY A 290 1.67 -2.49 13.27
CA GLY A 290 1.67 -1.03 13.28
C GLY A 290 0.73 -0.45 14.34
N PRO A 291 1.02 0.76 14.84
CA PRO A 291 0.15 1.42 15.82
C PRO A 291 -1.22 1.79 15.26
N GLU A 292 -1.34 1.93 13.92
CA GLU A 292 -2.57 2.28 13.22
C GLU A 292 -3.34 1.06 12.70
N VAL A 293 -2.91 -0.17 13.03
CA VAL A 293 -3.63 -1.39 12.67
C VAL A 293 -4.99 -1.42 13.33
N ILE A 294 -6.02 -1.62 12.52
CA ILE A 294 -7.41 -1.70 12.98
C ILE A 294 -7.72 -3.15 13.32
N LEU A 295 -7.99 -3.41 14.59
CA LEU A 295 -8.45 -4.73 15.03
C LEU A 295 -9.94 -4.88 14.72
N PRO A 296 -10.37 -6.00 14.14
CA PRO A 296 -11.78 -6.28 13.93
C PRO A 296 -12.52 -6.25 15.29
N GLN A 297 -13.47 -5.33 15.43
CA GLN A 297 -14.35 -5.31 16.57
C GLN A 297 -15.29 -6.51 16.43
N GLN A 298 -15.49 -7.27 17.51
CA GLN A 298 -16.58 -8.23 17.59
C GLN A 298 -17.88 -7.41 17.54
N GLN A 299 -18.44 -7.25 16.35
CA GLN A 299 -19.77 -6.64 16.22
C GLN A 299 -20.77 -7.58 16.86
N ILE A 300 -21.23 -7.17 18.03
CA ILE A 300 -22.47 -7.68 18.62
C ILE A 300 -23.55 -7.44 17.57
N THR A 301 -24.09 -8.50 17.06
CA THR A 301 -25.12 -8.66 16.06
C THR A 301 -26.10 -7.47 15.92
N GLY A 302 -25.94 -6.71 14.83
CA GLY A 302 -27.04 -5.87 14.31
C GLY A 302 -28.02 -6.70 13.47
N PRO A 303 -29.24 -6.19 13.21
CA PRO A 303 -30.31 -6.93 12.54
C PRO A 303 -30.08 -7.20 11.04
N GLU A 304 -29.01 -6.74 10.45
CA GLU A 304 -28.63 -7.06 9.07
C GLU A 304 -27.75 -8.30 9.06
N GLY A 305 -28.17 -9.31 8.30
CA GLY A 305 -27.47 -10.60 8.20
C GLY A 305 -26.01 -10.48 7.79
N PRO A 306 -25.17 -11.46 8.18
CA PRO A 306 -23.74 -11.39 7.98
C PRO A 306 -23.36 -11.38 6.50
N THR A 307 -22.46 -10.49 6.11
CA THR A 307 -21.75 -10.55 4.82
C THR A 307 -20.66 -11.63 4.88
N GLU A 308 -20.32 -12.26 3.74
CA GLU A 308 -19.34 -13.35 3.63
C GLU A 308 -17.96 -12.95 4.24
N SER A 309 -17.59 -11.68 4.14
CA SER A 309 -16.41 -11.11 4.80
C SER A 309 -16.47 -11.16 6.33
N GLN A 310 -17.64 -10.95 6.91
CA GLN A 310 -17.86 -11.02 8.37
C GLN A 310 -17.73 -12.45 8.89
N ASP A 311 -18.09 -13.45 8.09
CA ASP A 311 -18.01 -14.86 8.48
C ASP A 311 -16.54 -15.33 8.62
N VAL A 312 -15.62 -14.82 7.83
CA VAL A 312 -14.19 -15.10 8.00
C VAL A 312 -13.69 -14.54 9.33
N TYR A 313 -14.01 -13.29 9.67
CA TYR A 313 -13.58 -12.68 10.93
C TYR A 313 -14.22 -13.32 12.18
N LYS A 314 -15.37 -13.95 12.08
CA LYS A 314 -15.96 -14.73 13.19
C LYS A 314 -15.08 -15.92 13.61
N ARG A 315 -14.26 -16.44 12.73
CA ARG A 315 -13.29 -17.51 13.03
C ARG A 315 -12.03 -17.00 13.72
N GLY A 316 -11.79 -15.69 13.66
CA GLY A 316 -10.65 -15.04 14.29
C GLY A 316 -10.82 -14.91 15.80
N ARG A 317 -9.70 -14.70 16.48
CA ARG A 317 -9.67 -14.53 17.93
C ARG A 317 -8.78 -13.35 18.32
N PRO A 318 -9.27 -12.45 19.19
CA PRO A 318 -8.41 -11.49 19.85
C PRO A 318 -7.43 -12.24 20.78
N ASN A 319 -6.20 -11.75 20.85
CA ASN A 319 -5.17 -12.33 21.70
C ASN A 319 -4.16 -11.27 22.15
N MET A 320 -3.32 -11.63 23.11
CA MET A 320 -2.20 -10.83 23.62
C MET A 320 -0.87 -11.60 23.45
N SER A 321 -0.81 -12.54 22.52
CA SER A 321 0.34 -13.44 22.34
C SER A 321 1.64 -12.69 22.03
N PHE A 322 1.54 -11.46 21.53
CA PHE A 322 2.67 -10.62 21.16
C PHE A 322 2.99 -9.51 22.19
N GLY A 323 2.36 -9.55 23.38
CA GLY A 323 2.52 -8.51 24.40
C GLY A 323 1.69 -7.25 24.16
N VAL A 324 1.04 -7.14 23.00
CA VAL A 324 0.16 -6.04 22.59
C VAL A 324 -1.17 -6.59 22.07
N PRO A 325 -2.22 -5.76 21.95
CA PRO A 325 -3.49 -6.19 21.37
C PRO A 325 -3.30 -6.72 19.95
N ALA A 326 -3.80 -7.92 19.70
CA ALA A 326 -3.70 -8.57 18.40
C ALA A 326 -4.97 -9.36 18.08
N PHE A 327 -5.16 -9.64 16.79
CA PHE A 327 -6.24 -10.46 16.29
C PHE A 327 -5.72 -11.38 15.19
N SER A 328 -5.98 -12.68 15.33
CA SER A 328 -5.52 -13.69 14.37
C SER A 328 -6.71 -14.39 13.74
N VAL A 329 -6.71 -14.52 12.42
CA VAL A 329 -7.79 -15.15 11.65
C VAL A 329 -7.25 -16.13 10.61
N PRO A 330 -7.59 -17.43 10.68
CA PRO A 330 -7.34 -18.37 9.60
C PRO A 330 -8.33 -18.09 8.45
N VAL A 331 -7.81 -17.65 7.33
CA VAL A 331 -8.61 -17.36 6.12
C VAL A 331 -8.85 -18.65 5.34
N SER A 332 -7.80 -19.41 5.09
CA SER A 332 -7.80 -20.70 4.40
C SER A 332 -6.76 -21.64 5.04
N PRO A 333 -6.70 -22.91 4.64
CA PRO A 333 -5.62 -23.81 5.08
C PRO A 333 -4.22 -23.30 4.77
N THR A 334 -4.08 -22.47 3.73
CA THR A 334 -2.80 -21.92 3.26
C THR A 334 -2.57 -20.46 3.66
N LEU A 335 -3.51 -19.80 4.37
CA LEU A 335 -3.39 -18.39 4.73
C LEU A 335 -3.94 -18.09 6.12
N THR A 336 -3.09 -17.52 6.97
CA THR A 336 -3.50 -16.90 8.24
C THR A 336 -3.07 -15.43 8.25
N LEU A 337 -3.97 -14.55 8.71
CA LEU A 337 -3.70 -13.12 8.89
C LEU A 337 -3.61 -12.81 10.38
N HIS A 338 -2.59 -12.02 10.76
CA HIS A 338 -2.37 -11.54 12.12
C HIS A 338 -2.35 -10.00 12.09
N MET A 339 -3.29 -9.36 12.78
CA MET A 339 -3.36 -7.93 13.01
C MET A 339 -2.77 -7.63 14.38
N ILE A 340 -1.71 -6.83 14.46
CA ILE A 340 -0.96 -6.55 15.69
C ILE A 340 -0.87 -5.03 15.85
N GLN A 341 -1.50 -4.51 16.91
CA GLN A 341 -1.55 -3.07 17.17
C GLN A 341 -0.41 -2.64 18.09
N GLY A 342 0.77 -2.43 17.49
CA GLY A 342 1.98 -2.02 18.21
C GLY A 342 3.13 -1.74 17.25
N ALA A 343 4.21 -1.13 17.74
CA ALA A 343 5.43 -0.96 16.98
C ALA A 343 6.19 -2.27 16.86
N TYR A 344 6.94 -2.47 15.76
CA TYR A 344 7.68 -3.72 15.54
C TYR A 344 8.64 -4.05 16.69
N ARG A 345 9.39 -3.07 17.19
CA ARG A 345 10.33 -3.25 18.33
C ARG A 345 9.66 -3.77 19.62
N GLU A 346 8.36 -3.49 19.79
CA GLU A 346 7.61 -3.95 20.98
C GLU A 346 7.26 -5.45 20.89
N VAL A 347 7.13 -5.96 19.67
CA VAL A 347 6.67 -7.33 19.40
C VAL A 347 7.78 -8.23 18.85
N HIS A 348 8.92 -7.67 18.48
CA HIS A 348 10.05 -8.40 17.88
C HIS A 348 10.44 -9.66 18.66
N GLY A 349 10.63 -9.52 19.98
CA GLY A 349 11.02 -10.67 20.83
C GLY A 349 9.98 -11.78 20.89
N ALA A 350 8.70 -11.47 20.73
CA ALA A 350 7.62 -12.45 20.72
C ALA A 350 7.41 -13.11 19.34
N LEU A 351 7.93 -12.51 18.26
CA LEU A 351 7.85 -13.04 16.90
C LEU A 351 8.99 -13.98 16.53
N GLY A 352 10.13 -13.90 17.26
CA GLY A 352 11.28 -14.77 17.03
C GLY A 352 11.03 -16.24 17.34
N PRO A 353 11.90 -17.16 16.93
CA PRO A 353 13.11 -16.91 16.14
C PRO A 353 12.78 -16.59 14.67
N PHE A 354 13.69 -15.88 14.00
CA PHE A 354 13.56 -15.52 12.58
C PHE A 354 14.44 -16.40 11.69
N ASP A 355 13.93 -16.68 10.48
CA ASP A 355 14.62 -17.50 9.49
C ASP A 355 14.65 -16.78 8.13
N PRO A 356 15.83 -16.35 7.62
CA PRO A 356 15.95 -15.69 6.32
C PRO A 356 15.45 -16.50 5.10
N TYR A 357 15.15 -17.78 5.28
CA TYR A 357 14.62 -18.65 4.22
C TYR A 357 13.09 -18.71 4.18
N THR A 358 12.43 -18.25 5.24
CA THR A 358 10.96 -18.28 5.34
C THR A 358 10.36 -16.96 5.76
N ASP A 359 11.18 -16.00 6.22
CA ASP A 359 10.74 -14.73 6.76
C ASP A 359 11.12 -13.57 5.84
N VAL A 360 10.16 -12.70 5.56
CA VAL A 360 10.37 -11.52 4.72
C VAL A 360 9.58 -10.34 5.24
N TYR A 361 10.18 -9.16 5.16
CA TYR A 361 9.60 -7.91 5.63
C TYR A 361 9.19 -7.01 4.47
N PHE A 362 8.06 -6.34 4.63
CA PHE A 362 7.56 -5.31 3.72
C PHE A 362 7.17 -4.07 4.51
N ALA A 363 7.46 -2.90 3.97
CA ALA A 363 7.03 -1.62 4.50
C ALA A 363 6.43 -0.79 3.34
N PHE A 364 5.12 -0.61 3.38
CA PHE A 364 4.41 0.12 2.33
C PHE A 364 4.32 1.60 2.69
N SER A 365 5.08 2.41 1.96
CA SER A 365 5.24 3.85 2.20
C SER A 365 5.62 4.17 3.65
N PRO A 366 6.72 3.60 4.15
CA PRO A 366 7.12 3.74 5.54
C PRO A 366 7.47 5.19 5.89
N GLY A 367 7.91 5.98 4.90
CA GLY A 367 8.32 7.36 5.11
C GLY A 367 9.58 7.47 5.96
N PHE A 368 10.56 6.61 5.77
CA PHE A 368 11.85 6.68 6.49
C PHE A 368 12.50 8.06 6.36
N GLY A 369 12.35 8.66 5.18
CA GLY A 369 12.82 9.99 4.87
C GLY A 369 11.84 11.13 5.16
N PHE A 370 10.74 10.90 5.87
CA PHE A 370 9.80 11.97 6.22
C PHE A 370 10.20 12.71 7.49
N PRO A 371 10.30 14.07 7.46
CA PRO A 371 10.62 14.83 8.65
C PRO A 371 9.48 14.77 9.67
N THR A 372 9.77 14.30 10.85
CA THR A 372 8.92 14.53 12.01
C THR A 372 9.36 15.82 12.68
N VAL A 373 8.84 16.93 12.24
CA VAL A 373 9.03 18.22 12.94
C VAL A 373 7.96 18.31 14.01
N PRO A 374 8.31 18.39 15.29
CA PRO A 374 7.34 18.79 16.30
C PRO A 374 6.98 20.25 16.02
N ILE A 375 5.77 20.52 15.56
CA ILE A 375 5.30 21.88 15.40
C ILE A 375 4.96 22.38 16.79
N VAL A 376 5.86 23.18 17.33
CA VAL A 376 5.57 24.00 18.52
C VAL A 376 4.92 25.27 17.99
N PRO A 377 3.65 25.56 18.29
CA PRO A 377 3.03 26.83 17.95
C PRO A 377 3.76 27.93 18.69
N GLY A 378 4.57 28.74 17.96
CA GLY A 378 5.20 29.92 18.53
C GLY A 378 4.31 31.14 18.35
N PRO A 379 4.14 32.04 19.35
CA PRO A 379 3.48 33.31 19.17
C PRO A 379 4.40 34.25 18.40
N GLY A 380 4.11 34.60 17.15
CA GLY A 380 4.75 35.64 16.38
C GLY A 380 5.61 35.17 15.21
N GLY A 381 5.07 35.32 13.99
CA GLY A 381 5.70 34.94 12.73
C GLY A 381 7.02 35.70 12.47
N GLY A 382 8.07 34.96 12.21
CA GLY A 382 9.42 35.42 11.82
C GLY A 382 10.51 34.43 12.20
N ALA A 383 10.42 33.79 13.36
CA ALA A 383 11.36 32.77 13.82
C ALA A 383 10.93 31.36 13.41
N ALA A 384 9.64 31.14 13.14
CA ALA A 384 9.09 29.86 12.70
C ALA A 384 9.58 29.48 11.30
N GLU A 385 9.58 30.44 10.37
CA GLU A 385 9.99 30.22 8.96
C GLU A 385 11.48 29.89 8.83
N LYS A 386 12.34 30.49 9.68
CA LYS A 386 13.76 30.14 9.74
C LYS A 386 14.01 28.79 10.41
N ARG A 387 13.23 28.42 11.44
CA ARG A 387 13.32 27.12 12.10
C ARG A 387 12.80 26.00 11.19
N GLU A 388 11.76 26.28 10.44
CA GLU A 388 11.20 25.37 9.45
C GLU A 388 12.20 25.10 8.31
N SER A 389 12.89 26.13 7.83
CA SER A 389 13.95 25.99 6.81
C SER A 389 15.17 25.23 7.36
N GLN A 390 15.56 25.45 8.61
CA GLN A 390 16.65 24.72 9.25
C GLN A 390 16.26 23.27 9.54
N ALA A 391 15.07 23.02 10.05
CA ALA A 391 14.55 21.67 10.25
C ALA A 391 14.46 20.87 8.93
N LEU A 392 14.19 21.53 7.80
CA LEU A 392 14.21 20.93 6.47
C LEU A 392 15.63 20.60 5.98
N LEU A 393 16.64 21.38 6.40
CA LEU A 393 18.05 21.10 6.11
C LEU A 393 18.61 19.97 6.97
N ASP A 394 18.15 19.88 8.23
CA ASP A 394 18.53 18.85 9.20
C ASP A 394 17.65 17.57 9.07
N CYS A 395 16.74 17.54 8.13
CA CYS A 395 15.77 16.45 7.96
C CYS A 395 16.41 15.07 7.81
N GLN A 396 17.56 14.97 7.18
CA GLN A 396 18.25 13.70 6.98
C GLN A 396 18.69 13.05 8.30
N SER A 397 19.06 13.85 9.30
CA SER A 397 19.50 13.35 10.60
C SER A 397 18.35 13.10 11.60
N ILE A 398 17.19 13.74 11.40
CA ILE A 398 16.05 13.65 12.32
C ILE A 398 15.17 12.43 12.04
N GLN A 399 15.15 11.97 10.80
CA GLN A 399 14.20 10.97 10.32
C GLN A 399 14.33 9.61 10.96
N LEU A 400 15.55 9.22 11.20
CA LEU A 400 15.84 7.97 11.86
C LEU A 400 15.92 8.09 13.38
N GLN A 401 15.86 9.29 13.91
CA GLN A 401 15.65 9.50 15.35
C GLN A 401 14.23 9.19 15.80
N THR A 402 13.31 9.05 14.87
CA THR A 402 11.94 8.60 15.14
C THR A 402 11.83 7.09 15.10
N ASN A 403 10.63 6.59 15.02
CA ASN A 403 10.25 5.21 15.32
C ASN A 403 10.95 4.11 14.48
N TRP A 404 11.57 4.44 13.33
CA TRP A 404 12.07 3.43 12.40
C TRP A 404 13.52 2.98 12.63
N ASN A 405 14.36 3.78 13.28
CA ASN A 405 15.78 3.48 13.43
C ASN A 405 16.02 2.13 14.13
N GLN A 406 15.37 1.93 15.28
CA GLN A 406 15.48 0.68 16.03
C GLN A 406 14.85 -0.50 15.28
N ASP A 407 13.71 -0.28 14.63
CA ASP A 407 13.01 -1.31 13.89
C ASP A 407 13.84 -1.82 12.71
N VAL A 408 14.43 -0.91 11.93
CA VAL A 408 15.33 -1.26 10.81
C VAL A 408 16.57 -1.98 11.31
N LYS A 409 17.19 -1.51 12.39
CA LYS A 409 18.37 -2.14 12.98
C LYS A 409 18.09 -3.61 13.38
N LEU A 410 16.99 -3.86 14.09
CA LEU A 410 16.56 -5.22 14.46
C LEU A 410 16.39 -6.12 13.23
N ILE A 411 15.75 -5.61 12.17
CA ILE A 411 15.55 -6.38 10.93
C ILE A 411 16.89 -6.71 10.25
N LEU A 412 17.81 -5.76 10.21
CA LEU A 412 19.14 -5.99 9.62
C LEU A 412 19.95 -7.01 10.44
N GLU A 413 19.79 -7.04 11.75
CA GLU A 413 20.43 -8.03 12.64
C GLU A 413 19.92 -9.45 12.35
N GLU A 414 18.63 -9.63 12.03
CA GLU A 414 18.03 -10.92 11.68
C GLU A 414 18.41 -11.44 10.28
N LYS A 415 19.04 -10.62 9.45
CA LYS A 415 19.47 -10.99 8.08
C LYS A 415 18.32 -11.39 7.15
N CYS A 416 17.10 -11.07 7.49
CA CYS A 416 15.94 -11.24 6.63
C CYS A 416 15.85 -10.12 5.59
N ALA A 417 15.20 -10.39 4.47
CA ALA A 417 15.00 -9.38 3.42
C ALA A 417 13.91 -8.37 3.84
N LEU A 418 14.18 -7.09 3.65
CA LEU A 418 13.24 -5.99 3.82
C LEU A 418 13.01 -5.29 2.48
N PHE A 419 11.75 -5.16 2.07
CA PHE A 419 11.33 -4.42 0.89
C PHE A 419 10.48 -3.21 1.28
N GLY A 420 10.82 -2.04 0.76
CA GLY A 420 10.07 -0.81 0.97
C GLY A 420 9.46 -0.29 -0.32
N ALA A 421 8.23 0.21 -0.26
CA ALA A 421 7.57 0.86 -1.40
C ALA A 421 7.22 2.31 -1.06
N GLY A 422 7.19 3.18 -2.07
CA GLY A 422 6.81 4.59 -1.93
C GLY A 422 5.77 5.03 -2.94
N PHE A 423 5.17 6.19 -2.70
CA PHE A 423 4.11 6.77 -3.54
C PHE A 423 4.65 7.47 -4.79
N SER A 424 5.93 7.80 -4.81
CA SER A 424 6.57 8.53 -5.90
C SER A 424 8.08 8.27 -5.92
N PRO A 425 8.78 8.60 -7.05
CA PRO A 425 10.23 8.54 -7.09
C PRO A 425 10.92 9.38 -6.01
N ALA A 426 10.36 10.56 -5.71
CA ALA A 426 10.90 11.45 -4.68
C ALA A 426 10.72 10.87 -3.26
N ASP A 427 9.64 10.13 -3.03
CA ASP A 427 9.38 9.46 -1.77
C ASP A 427 10.40 8.33 -1.54
N VAL A 428 10.59 7.48 -2.54
CA VAL A 428 11.61 6.42 -2.49
C VAL A 428 13.03 6.99 -2.37
N GLN A 429 13.35 8.09 -3.07
CA GLN A 429 14.66 8.71 -2.93
C GLN A 429 14.93 9.19 -1.51
N ARG A 430 13.93 9.77 -0.85
CA ARG A 430 14.06 10.16 0.57
C ARG A 430 14.32 8.96 1.49
N ASP A 431 13.62 7.84 1.25
CA ASP A 431 13.86 6.62 2.02
C ASP A 431 15.30 6.11 1.82
N VAL A 432 15.80 6.13 0.57
CA VAL A 432 17.18 5.76 0.24
C VAL A 432 18.18 6.68 0.93
N ASP A 433 17.98 8.00 0.79
CA ASP A 433 18.86 9.02 1.41
C ASP A 433 18.90 8.84 2.94
N ALA A 434 17.77 8.48 3.56
CA ALA A 434 17.68 8.20 4.98
C ALA A 434 18.47 6.96 5.37
N LEU A 435 18.32 5.85 4.63
CA LEU A 435 19.05 4.60 4.88
C LEU A 435 20.56 4.76 4.72
N GLU A 436 21.01 5.59 3.77
CA GLU A 436 22.43 5.82 3.47
C GLU A 436 23.08 6.92 4.34
N SER A 437 22.29 7.72 5.06
CA SER A 437 22.81 8.83 5.89
C SER A 437 22.97 8.48 7.37
N VAL A 438 22.23 7.50 7.89
CA VAL A 438 22.24 7.19 9.32
C VAL A 438 23.36 6.26 9.68
N GLU A 439 24.23 6.72 10.59
CA GLU A 439 25.47 6.04 10.99
C GLU A 439 25.26 4.60 11.49
N GLU A 440 24.15 4.33 12.19
CA GLU A 440 23.85 3.01 12.73
C GLU A 440 23.33 2.02 11.70
N ILE A 441 22.93 2.50 10.52
CA ILE A 441 22.30 1.70 9.45
C ILE A 441 23.16 1.70 8.20
N LYS A 442 23.73 2.84 7.89
CA LYS A 442 24.62 3.02 6.74
C LYS A 442 25.71 1.94 6.79
N ASP A 443 26.00 1.35 5.64
CA ASP A 443 26.98 0.26 5.51
C ASP A 443 26.67 -1.05 6.27
N GLN A 444 25.51 -1.18 6.93
CA GLN A 444 25.09 -2.40 7.60
C GLN A 444 24.23 -3.33 6.73
N PHE A 445 23.91 -2.92 5.51
CA PHE A 445 23.05 -3.68 4.60
C PHE A 445 23.64 -3.84 3.20
N ASP A 446 23.13 -4.83 2.49
CA ASP A 446 23.33 -5.04 1.05
C ASP A 446 22.03 -4.72 0.32
N TRP A 447 22.11 -4.02 -0.81
CA TRP A 447 20.98 -3.86 -1.72
C TRP A 447 20.60 -5.21 -2.33
N LEU A 448 19.33 -5.59 -2.21
CA LEU A 448 18.74 -6.75 -2.86
C LEU A 448 18.02 -6.36 -4.15
N LEU A 449 17.22 -5.31 -4.07
CA LEU A 449 16.45 -4.75 -5.17
C LEU A 449 16.78 -3.25 -5.27
N ASN A 450 17.35 -2.84 -6.40
CA ASN A 450 17.66 -1.45 -6.64
C ASN A 450 16.38 -0.61 -6.70
N PRO A 451 16.37 0.61 -6.13
CA PRO A 451 15.22 1.50 -6.19
C PRO A 451 14.72 1.73 -7.62
N GLY A 452 13.41 1.71 -7.83
CA GLY A 452 12.82 1.95 -9.13
C GLY A 452 11.34 1.56 -9.18
N GLU A 453 10.72 1.69 -10.35
CA GLU A 453 9.29 1.44 -10.53
C GLU A 453 8.86 0.04 -10.09
N ASN A 454 7.70 -0.03 -9.46
CA ASN A 454 7.03 -1.27 -9.10
C ASN A 454 6.10 -1.67 -10.25
N VAL A 455 6.30 -2.85 -10.82
CA VAL A 455 5.47 -3.39 -11.90
C VAL A 455 4.00 -3.51 -11.48
N PHE A 456 3.75 -3.75 -10.20
CA PHE A 456 2.41 -3.85 -9.62
C PHE A 456 2.04 -2.63 -8.77
N ALA A 457 2.55 -1.44 -9.13
CA ALA A 457 2.04 -0.19 -8.61
C ALA A 457 0.54 -0.04 -8.89
N SER A 458 -0.19 0.64 -8.01
CA SER A 458 -1.56 1.05 -8.32
C SER A 458 -1.58 1.88 -9.60
N GLN A 459 -2.51 1.60 -10.49
CA GLN A 459 -2.76 2.44 -11.67
C GLN A 459 -3.65 3.64 -11.33
N LYS A 460 -4.41 3.59 -10.23
CA LYS A 460 -5.31 4.64 -9.77
C LYS A 460 -4.55 5.79 -9.12
N TRP A 461 -4.91 7.02 -9.49
CA TRP A 461 -4.38 8.22 -8.85
C TRP A 461 -5.08 8.51 -7.53
N GLU A 462 -4.30 8.92 -6.54
CA GLU A 462 -4.73 9.42 -5.24
C GLU A 462 -4.31 10.88 -5.12
N VAL A 463 -5.27 11.76 -4.87
CA VAL A 463 -5.05 13.20 -4.82
C VAL A 463 -4.85 13.64 -3.38
N ALA A 464 -3.76 14.36 -3.11
CA ALA A 464 -3.47 14.90 -1.79
C ALA A 464 -4.42 16.06 -1.47
N GLU A 465 -5.01 16.05 -0.26
CA GLU A 465 -5.97 17.09 0.14
C GLU A 465 -5.28 18.43 0.45
N PHE A 466 -4.03 18.40 0.91
CA PHE A 466 -3.27 19.61 1.23
C PHE A 466 -2.78 20.38 -0.02
N ASP A 467 -2.63 19.67 -1.15
CA ASP A 467 -2.34 20.24 -2.47
C ASP A 467 -2.90 19.34 -3.56
N PRO A 468 -4.07 19.68 -4.12
CA PRO A 468 -4.72 18.83 -5.12
C PRO A 468 -3.92 18.67 -6.42
N ARG A 469 -2.86 19.43 -6.66
CA ARG A 469 -1.97 19.24 -7.82
C ARG A 469 -1.04 18.03 -7.61
N VAL A 470 -0.87 17.59 -6.37
CA VAL A 470 -0.11 16.40 -6.01
C VAL A 470 -1.00 15.18 -6.15
N ALA A 471 -0.78 14.43 -7.21
CA ALA A 471 -1.41 13.14 -7.42
C ALA A 471 -0.35 12.05 -7.40
N VAL A 472 -0.57 11.01 -6.62
CA VAL A 472 0.36 9.90 -6.37
C VAL A 472 -0.30 8.56 -6.66
N LYS A 473 0.50 7.51 -6.76
CA LYS A 473 0.02 6.13 -6.90
C LYS A 473 0.55 5.27 -5.75
N SER A 474 -0.30 4.48 -5.13
CA SER A 474 0.15 3.55 -4.10
C SER A 474 1.18 2.58 -4.66
N ASN A 475 2.24 2.35 -3.89
CA ASN A 475 3.34 1.44 -4.23
C ASN A 475 3.98 1.74 -5.59
N TYR A 476 4.11 3.03 -5.95
CA TYR A 476 4.63 3.45 -7.26
C TYR A 476 6.02 2.90 -7.54
N ALA A 477 6.91 2.94 -6.57
CA ALA A 477 8.26 2.44 -6.69
C ALA A 477 8.61 1.56 -5.48
N ILE A 478 9.64 0.72 -5.65
CA ILE A 478 10.05 -0.27 -4.65
C ILE A 478 11.56 -0.41 -4.63
N TRP A 479 12.08 -0.70 -3.44
CA TRP A 479 13.47 -1.03 -3.16
C TRP A 479 13.56 -2.23 -2.21
N GLY A 480 14.76 -2.83 -2.05
CA GLY A 480 14.94 -3.93 -1.11
C GLY A 480 16.37 -4.02 -0.58
N ILE A 481 16.50 -4.30 0.72
CA ILE A 481 17.76 -4.44 1.44
C ILE A 481 17.76 -5.69 2.32
N ARG A 482 18.95 -6.07 2.80
CA ARG A 482 19.13 -7.08 3.84
C ARG A 482 20.40 -6.77 4.63
N GLY A 483 20.41 -7.07 5.94
CA GLY A 483 21.61 -6.92 6.74
C GLY A 483 22.79 -7.74 6.20
N LYS A 484 23.99 -7.14 6.18
CA LYS A 484 25.21 -7.78 5.67
C LYS A 484 25.46 -9.11 6.37
N ARG A 485 25.85 -10.13 5.61
CA ARG A 485 26.39 -11.37 6.15
C ARG A 485 27.75 -11.10 6.78
N MET A 486 28.03 -11.60 7.97
CA MET A 486 29.39 -11.54 8.51
C MET A 486 30.32 -12.32 7.59
N ASN A 487 31.32 -11.65 7.01
CA ASN A 487 32.39 -12.34 6.30
C ASN A 487 33.25 -13.05 7.33
N HIS A 488 33.08 -14.36 7.50
CA HIS A 488 33.95 -15.20 8.33
C HIS A 488 35.43 -15.18 7.89
N MET A 489 35.77 -14.54 6.75
CA MET A 489 37.15 -14.38 6.30
C MET A 489 37.94 -13.28 7.04
N ALA A 490 37.28 -12.35 7.74
CA ALA A 490 38.00 -11.30 8.47
C ALA A 490 38.64 -11.78 9.79
N LEU A 491 38.22 -12.94 10.32
CA LEU A 491 38.77 -13.51 11.55
C LEU A 491 40.00 -14.41 11.33
N ALA A 492 40.33 -14.73 10.07
CA ALA A 492 41.49 -15.62 9.77
C ALA A 492 42.84 -14.88 9.64
N HIS A 493 42.85 -13.54 9.73
CA HIS A 493 44.09 -12.74 9.60
C HIS A 493 44.50 -12.00 10.88
N SER A 494 43.92 -12.33 12.01
CA SER A 494 44.28 -11.75 13.33
C SER A 494 44.89 -12.77 14.30
N HIS A 495 45.53 -13.83 13.79
CA HIS A 495 46.36 -14.75 14.58
C HIS A 495 47.77 -14.83 14.02
#